data_e62a4a451d24cf95f266cb98f2512785
#
_entry.id   e62a4a451d24cf95f266cb98f2512785
#
_cell.length_a   1.000
_cell.length_b   1.000
_cell.length_c   1.000
_cell.angle_alpha   90.00
_cell.angle_beta   90.00
_cell.angle_gamma   90.00
#
_symmetry.space_group_name_H-M   'P 1'
#
loop_
_entity.id
_entity.type
_entity.pdbx_description
1 polymer ?
#
loop_
_entity_poly.entity_id
_entity_poly.type
_entity_poly.pdbx_seq_one_letter_code
_entity_poly.pdbx_strand_id
1 'polypeptide(L)'
;AFGNVPLDEKIANFIPARAGYGIGKKFSQKTGYLLKQTSLKLRNPDNAPDAFEQRVLKKFEDEKGLKEYWEINTVNQEKYFRYMLPLVVKEACLKCHESKEKVPAFISEKYKNDTAVGYHVGDVRGALSLKVPYILVSQAIWNGFWHLVIITVIITGVCIGGAYNAAQRAW
;
A
#
# COMPACT_ATOMS: atom_id res chain seq x y z
N ALA A 1 -16.60 -8.87 8.89
CA ALA A 1 -16.64 -8.99 10.33
C ALA A 1 -16.87 -10.45 10.71
N PHE A 2 -16.09 -11.00 11.64
CA PHE A 2 -16.16 -12.42 12.02
C PHE A 2 -17.33 -12.78 12.96
N GLY A 3 -18.31 -11.87 13.15
CA GLY A 3 -19.48 -12.12 13.99
C GLY A 3 -19.11 -12.65 15.39
N ASN A 4 -19.73 -13.76 15.79
CA ASN A 4 -19.51 -14.46 17.07
C ASN A 4 -18.51 -15.64 16.95
N VAL A 5 -17.71 -15.71 15.89
CA VAL A 5 -16.70 -16.77 15.74
C VAL A 5 -15.60 -16.56 16.80
N PRO A 6 -15.28 -17.59 17.61
CA PRO A 6 -14.18 -17.49 18.58
C PRO A 6 -12.87 -17.18 17.86
N LEU A 7 -12.13 -16.20 18.40
CA LEU A 7 -10.80 -15.85 17.89
C LEU A 7 -9.80 -16.86 18.46
N ASP A 8 -9.59 -17.96 17.76
CA ASP A 8 -8.58 -18.96 18.06
C ASP A 8 -7.40 -18.92 17.08
N GLU A 9 -6.38 -19.75 17.31
CA GLU A 9 -5.19 -19.80 16.47
C GLU A 9 -5.51 -20.24 15.03
N LYS A 10 -6.55 -21.07 14.82
CA LYS A 10 -6.93 -21.60 13.50
C LYS A 10 -7.38 -20.48 12.56
N ILE A 11 -8.08 -19.47 13.10
CA ILE A 11 -8.55 -18.32 12.32
C ILE A 11 -7.58 -17.14 12.35
N ALA A 12 -6.46 -17.27 13.07
CA ALA A 12 -5.48 -16.21 13.21
C ALA A 12 -4.98 -15.65 11.85
N ASN A 13 -4.87 -16.50 10.82
CA ASN A 13 -4.44 -16.10 9.50
C ASN A 13 -5.49 -15.28 8.73
N PHE A 14 -6.76 -15.34 9.14
CA PHE A 14 -7.84 -14.54 8.58
C PHE A 14 -8.04 -13.20 9.29
N ILE A 15 -7.30 -12.95 10.38
CA ILE A 15 -7.28 -11.62 11.00
C ILE A 15 -6.75 -10.62 9.96
N PRO A 16 -7.46 -9.51 9.67
CA PRO A 16 -7.12 -8.59 8.59
C PRO A 16 -5.66 -8.13 8.59
N ALA A 17 -5.09 -7.86 9.76
CA ALA A 17 -3.69 -7.46 9.89
C ALA A 17 -2.69 -8.56 9.49
N ARG A 18 -2.95 -9.82 9.83
CA ARG A 18 -2.09 -10.96 9.44
C ARG A 18 -2.26 -11.32 7.97
N ALA A 19 -3.49 -11.34 7.48
CA ALA A 19 -3.78 -11.54 6.06
C ALA A 19 -3.11 -10.46 5.22
N GLY A 20 -3.25 -9.20 5.61
CA GLY A 20 -2.62 -8.06 4.95
C GLY A 20 -1.09 -8.14 4.94
N TYR A 21 -0.46 -8.56 6.04
CA TYR A 21 0.97 -8.80 6.10
C TYR A 21 1.41 -9.89 5.11
N GLY A 22 0.71 -11.04 5.09
CA GLY A 22 1.03 -12.15 4.18
C GLY A 22 0.86 -11.77 2.71
N ILE A 23 -0.21 -11.06 2.37
CA ILE A 23 -0.47 -10.54 1.03
C ILE A 23 0.62 -9.53 0.63
N GLY A 24 0.92 -8.56 1.49
CA GLY A 24 1.94 -7.54 1.25
C GLY A 24 3.31 -8.14 1.00
N LYS A 25 3.71 -9.15 1.79
CA LYS A 25 4.98 -9.87 1.61
C LYS A 25 5.05 -10.57 0.25
N LYS A 26 4.02 -11.33 -0.12
CA LYS A 26 3.95 -12.02 -1.42
C LYS A 26 3.92 -11.03 -2.59
N PHE A 27 3.16 -9.95 -2.46
CA PHE A 27 3.11 -8.88 -3.45
C PHE A 27 4.50 -8.25 -3.64
N SER A 28 5.17 -7.89 -2.55
CA SER A 28 6.50 -7.28 -2.59
C SER A 28 7.53 -8.19 -3.27
N GLN A 29 7.51 -9.47 -2.96
CA GLN A 29 8.40 -10.46 -3.60
C GLN A 29 8.17 -10.60 -5.11
N LYS A 30 6.93 -10.42 -5.56
CA LYS A 30 6.54 -10.64 -6.95
C LYS A 30 6.75 -9.40 -7.83
N THR A 31 6.63 -8.21 -7.27
CA THR A 31 6.62 -6.95 -8.02
C THR A 31 7.86 -6.09 -7.82
N GLY A 32 8.64 -6.34 -6.77
CA GLY A 32 9.71 -5.44 -6.32
C GLY A 32 9.19 -4.18 -5.60
N TYR A 33 7.88 -4.02 -5.44
CA TYR A 33 7.28 -2.96 -4.63
C TYR A 33 7.27 -3.39 -3.16
N LEU A 34 7.46 -2.46 -2.24
CA LEU A 34 7.30 -2.75 -0.82
C LEU A 34 5.91 -2.32 -0.36
N LEU A 35 5.09 -3.29 0.03
CA LEU A 35 3.79 -3.07 0.62
C LEU A 35 3.76 -3.66 2.02
N LYS A 36 3.57 -2.81 3.03
CA LYS A 36 3.45 -3.25 4.42
C LYS A 36 2.45 -2.43 5.22
N GLN A 37 2.01 -2.98 6.32
CA GLN A 37 1.32 -2.24 7.37
C GLN A 37 2.36 -1.75 8.37
N THR A 38 2.28 -0.49 8.79
CA THR A 38 3.19 0.10 9.77
C THR A 38 2.42 0.90 10.82
N SER A 39 3.01 1.12 11.97
CA SER A 39 2.40 1.83 13.10
C SER A 39 3.46 2.39 14.03
N LEU A 40 3.12 3.43 14.79
CA LEU A 40 3.96 3.94 15.87
C LEU A 40 3.90 3.03 17.12
N LYS A 41 2.74 2.41 17.39
CA LYS A 41 2.58 1.40 18.44
C LYS A 41 2.62 0.01 17.80
N LEU A 42 3.71 -0.71 18.02
CA LEU A 42 3.98 -1.98 17.36
C LEU A 42 3.45 -3.18 18.15
N ARG A 43 2.81 -4.12 17.44
CA ARG A 43 2.61 -5.49 17.89
C ARG A 43 3.65 -6.42 17.28
N ASN A 44 3.86 -6.34 15.97
CA ASN A 44 4.91 -7.07 15.26
C ASN A 44 6.08 -6.12 14.95
N PRO A 45 7.30 -6.37 15.47
CA PRO A 45 8.49 -5.57 15.21
C PRO A 45 8.85 -5.43 13.72
N ASP A 46 8.53 -6.43 12.89
CA ASP A 46 8.77 -6.41 11.44
C ASP A 46 8.04 -5.27 10.73
N ASN A 47 7.00 -4.73 11.36
CA ASN A 47 6.21 -3.62 10.85
C ASN A 47 6.74 -2.24 11.31
N ALA A 48 7.95 -2.17 11.87
CA ALA A 48 8.54 -0.92 12.33
C ALA A 48 8.59 0.11 11.19
N PRO A 49 8.19 1.37 11.46
CA PRO A 49 8.20 2.42 10.46
C PRO A 49 9.62 2.92 10.19
N ASP A 50 9.91 3.23 8.93
CA ASP A 50 11.09 4.03 8.57
C ASP A 50 10.87 5.53 8.87
N ALA A 51 11.90 6.36 8.66
CA ALA A 51 11.82 7.79 8.98
C ALA A 51 10.70 8.53 8.23
N PHE A 52 10.44 8.19 6.97
CA PHE A 52 9.32 8.74 6.21
C PHE A 52 7.98 8.31 6.83
N GLU A 53 7.82 7.03 7.10
CA GLU A 53 6.60 6.46 7.67
C GLU A 53 6.29 7.03 9.06
N GLN A 54 7.32 7.20 9.91
CA GLN A 54 7.17 7.83 11.23
C GLN A 54 6.64 9.27 11.11
N ARG A 55 7.20 10.06 10.20
CA ARG A 55 6.76 11.43 9.96
C ARG A 55 5.32 11.49 9.49
N VAL A 56 4.95 10.64 8.54
CA VAL A 56 3.60 10.61 7.97
C VAL A 56 2.56 10.05 8.94
N LEU A 57 2.93 9.04 9.75
CA LEU A 57 2.05 8.53 10.81
C LEU A 57 1.71 9.61 11.84
N LYS A 58 2.70 10.39 12.28
CA LYS A 58 2.46 11.55 13.15
C LYS A 58 1.54 12.57 12.49
N LYS A 59 1.78 12.87 11.21
CA LYS A 59 0.91 13.80 10.46
C LYS A 59 -0.54 13.31 10.41
N PHE A 60 -0.79 12.01 10.26
CA PHE A 60 -2.15 11.45 10.32
C PHE A 60 -2.78 11.53 11.71
N GLU A 61 -1.99 11.46 12.78
CA GLU A 61 -2.48 11.66 14.16
C GLU A 61 -2.86 13.13 14.41
N ASP A 62 -2.04 14.08 13.92
CA ASP A 62 -2.22 15.50 14.12
C ASP A 62 -3.33 16.09 13.21
N GLU A 63 -3.41 15.67 11.98
CA GLU A 63 -4.36 16.14 10.97
C GLU A 63 -5.52 15.15 10.79
N LYS A 64 -6.45 15.14 11.76
CA LYS A 64 -7.64 14.28 11.70
C LYS A 64 -8.43 14.55 10.44
N GLY A 65 -8.58 13.52 9.59
CA GLY A 65 -9.31 13.62 8.33
C GLY A 65 -8.42 13.59 7.09
N LEU A 66 -7.10 13.64 7.24
CA LEU A 66 -6.17 13.38 6.14
C LEU A 66 -6.34 11.93 5.67
N LYS A 67 -6.80 11.74 4.43
CA LYS A 67 -7.20 10.43 3.91
C LYS A 67 -6.06 9.64 3.31
N GLU A 68 -5.01 10.32 2.86
CA GLU A 68 -3.83 9.72 2.23
C GLU A 68 -2.68 10.72 2.21
N TYR A 69 -1.47 10.20 2.05
CA TYR A 69 -0.28 11.03 1.85
C TYR A 69 0.65 10.37 0.85
N TRP A 70 1.22 11.16 -0.05
CA TRP A 70 2.22 10.66 -0.97
C TRP A 70 3.29 11.72 -1.25
N GLU A 71 4.49 11.26 -1.56
CA GLU A 71 5.58 12.08 -2.05
C GLU A 71 6.58 11.22 -2.84
N ILE A 72 7.45 11.88 -3.59
CA ILE A 72 8.64 11.26 -4.16
C ILE A 72 9.81 11.64 -3.26
N ASN A 73 10.48 10.64 -2.69
CA ASN A 73 11.66 10.86 -1.88
C ASN A 73 12.87 10.10 -2.42
N THR A 74 14.06 10.52 -1.99
CA THR A 74 15.33 9.89 -2.36
C THR A 74 15.91 9.20 -1.14
N VAL A 75 16.22 7.91 -1.27
CA VAL A 75 16.88 7.10 -0.24
C VAL A 75 18.07 6.42 -0.88
N ASN A 76 19.27 6.62 -0.35
CA ASN A 76 20.51 6.05 -0.89
C ASN A 76 20.70 6.32 -2.40
N GLN A 77 20.45 7.57 -2.84
CA GLN A 77 20.51 8.03 -4.24
C GLN A 77 19.43 7.45 -5.18
N GLU A 78 18.55 6.60 -4.71
CA GLU A 78 17.43 6.07 -5.47
C GLU A 78 16.15 6.83 -5.17
N LYS A 79 15.37 7.15 -6.20
CA LYS A 79 14.08 7.80 -6.08
C LYS A 79 12.99 6.76 -5.89
N TYR A 80 12.07 7.05 -4.96
CA TYR A 80 10.90 6.22 -4.67
C TYR A 80 9.64 7.06 -4.65
N PHE A 81 8.58 6.57 -5.26
CA PHE A 81 7.23 7.01 -4.97
C PHE A 81 6.77 6.33 -3.68
N ARG A 82 6.37 7.14 -2.70
CA ARG A 82 5.90 6.70 -1.39
C ARG A 82 4.44 7.11 -1.23
N TYR A 83 3.61 6.16 -0.84
CA TYR A 83 2.19 6.38 -0.59
C TYR A 83 1.79 5.76 0.73
N MET A 84 0.99 6.46 1.51
CA MET A 84 0.46 5.97 2.77
C MET A 84 -1.04 6.23 2.89
N LEU A 85 -1.76 5.22 3.37
CA LEU A 85 -3.18 5.25 3.65
C LEU A 85 -3.42 4.97 5.13
N PRO A 86 -4.04 5.89 5.91
CA PRO A 86 -4.24 5.69 7.35
C PRO A 86 -5.24 4.57 7.63
N LEU A 87 -4.97 3.79 8.66
CA LEU A 87 -5.84 2.74 9.19
C LEU A 87 -6.55 3.29 10.43
N VAL A 88 -7.74 3.81 10.24
CA VAL A 88 -8.56 4.39 11.30
C VAL A 88 -9.27 3.28 12.09
N VAL A 89 -9.22 3.39 13.41
CA VAL A 89 -9.84 2.44 14.35
C VAL A 89 -11.35 2.50 14.24
N LYS A 90 -11.96 1.32 14.07
CA LYS A 90 -13.40 1.10 14.13
C LYS A 90 -13.72 0.23 15.37
N GLU A 91 -14.98 0.15 15.77
CA GLU A 91 -15.41 -0.66 16.92
C GLU A 91 -14.88 -2.10 16.87
N ALA A 92 -14.91 -2.73 15.69
CA ALA A 92 -14.39 -4.08 15.52
C ALA A 92 -12.89 -4.22 15.83
N CYS A 93 -12.11 -3.15 15.74
CA CYS A 93 -10.68 -3.15 16.05
C CYS A 93 -10.41 -3.20 17.55
N LEU A 94 -11.33 -2.65 18.36
CA LEU A 94 -11.20 -2.56 19.81
C LEU A 94 -11.23 -3.93 20.50
N LYS A 95 -11.77 -4.97 19.85
CA LYS A 95 -11.72 -6.34 20.37
C LYS A 95 -10.30 -6.83 20.71
N CYS A 96 -9.27 -6.24 20.07
CA CYS A 96 -7.87 -6.60 20.27
C CYS A 96 -6.95 -5.39 20.51
N HIS A 97 -7.47 -4.16 20.42
CA HIS A 97 -6.64 -2.96 20.45
C HIS A 97 -7.05 -1.94 21.51
N GLU A 98 -8.12 -2.20 22.28
CA GLU A 98 -8.57 -1.30 23.34
C GLU A 98 -7.68 -1.42 24.59
N SER A 99 -7.49 -2.62 25.12
CA SER A 99 -6.67 -2.84 26.29
C SER A 99 -5.91 -4.18 26.21
N LYS A 100 -4.91 -4.37 27.06
CA LYS A 100 -4.11 -5.61 27.10
C LYS A 100 -4.97 -6.83 27.45
N GLU A 101 -5.97 -6.66 28.31
CA GLU A 101 -6.86 -7.72 28.80
C GLU A 101 -7.78 -8.25 27.68
N LYS A 102 -8.07 -7.42 26.68
CA LYS A 102 -8.89 -7.81 25.51
C LYS A 102 -8.10 -8.51 24.42
N VAL A 103 -6.76 -8.52 24.52
CA VAL A 103 -5.91 -9.20 23.53
C VAL A 103 -6.07 -10.71 23.70
N PRO A 104 -6.43 -11.46 22.65
CA PRO A 104 -6.53 -12.93 22.72
C PRO A 104 -5.21 -13.59 23.15
N ALA A 105 -5.27 -14.64 23.97
CA ALA A 105 -4.11 -15.30 24.57
C ALA A 105 -3.06 -15.70 23.53
N PHE A 106 -3.45 -16.31 22.41
CA PHE A 106 -2.52 -16.71 21.33
C PHE A 106 -1.78 -15.54 20.69
N ILE A 107 -2.30 -14.30 20.80
CA ILE A 107 -1.64 -13.09 20.34
C ILE A 107 -0.67 -12.60 21.42
N SER A 108 -1.10 -12.49 22.67
CA SER A 108 -0.28 -12.00 23.78
C SER A 108 0.89 -12.92 24.09
N GLU A 109 0.72 -14.24 23.93
CA GLU A 109 1.79 -15.23 24.05
C GLU A 109 2.87 -15.05 22.98
N LYS A 110 2.43 -14.74 21.74
CA LYS A 110 3.34 -14.52 20.60
C LYS A 110 4.05 -13.18 20.65
N TYR A 111 3.37 -12.12 21.11
CA TYR A 111 3.87 -10.75 21.09
C TYR A 111 3.92 -10.17 22.51
N LYS A 112 4.89 -10.63 23.31
CA LYS A 112 5.04 -10.24 24.74
C LYS A 112 5.21 -8.74 24.95
N ASN A 113 5.83 -8.04 23.99
CA ASN A 113 6.07 -6.59 24.04
C ASN A 113 5.05 -5.80 23.20
N ASP A 114 3.80 -6.26 23.15
CA ASP A 114 2.72 -5.60 22.40
C ASP A 114 2.42 -4.21 22.96
N THR A 115 2.63 -3.17 22.14
CA THR A 115 2.28 -1.79 22.45
C THR A 115 1.04 -1.31 21.69
N ALA A 116 0.45 -2.16 20.81
CA ALA A 116 -0.67 -1.80 19.95
C ALA A 116 -2.03 -1.88 20.66
N VAL A 117 -2.12 -1.26 21.83
CA VAL A 117 -3.32 -1.16 22.68
C VAL A 117 -3.56 0.29 23.11
N GLY A 118 -4.69 0.56 23.77
CA GLY A 118 -5.06 1.89 24.24
C GLY A 118 -5.58 2.78 23.11
N TYR A 119 -6.30 2.20 22.16
CA TYR A 119 -6.94 2.94 21.07
C TYR A 119 -8.43 3.15 21.32
N HIS A 120 -8.96 4.23 20.72
CA HIS A 120 -10.38 4.58 20.68
C HIS A 120 -10.86 4.60 19.23
N VAL A 121 -12.17 4.53 19.02
CA VAL A 121 -12.77 4.70 17.68
C VAL A 121 -12.39 6.06 17.13
N GLY A 122 -11.91 6.09 15.89
CA GLY A 122 -11.46 7.31 15.22
C GLY A 122 -9.96 7.57 15.32
N ASP A 123 -9.22 6.89 16.20
CA ASP A 123 -7.76 6.99 16.27
C ASP A 123 -7.10 6.40 15.03
N VAL A 124 -5.93 6.90 14.67
CA VAL A 124 -5.08 6.30 13.65
C VAL A 124 -4.24 5.21 14.29
N ARG A 125 -4.57 3.94 14.00
CA ARG A 125 -3.82 2.79 14.51
C ARG A 125 -2.48 2.60 13.80
N GLY A 126 -2.37 3.07 12.57
CA GLY A 126 -1.23 2.86 11.70
C GLY A 126 -1.57 3.24 10.27
N ALA A 127 -0.79 2.77 9.32
CA ALA A 127 -1.05 2.99 7.91
C ALA A 127 -0.65 1.79 7.05
N LEU A 128 -1.29 1.66 5.90
CA LEU A 128 -0.78 0.89 4.78
C LEU A 128 0.27 1.75 4.07
N SER A 129 1.49 1.24 3.94
CA SER A 129 2.62 1.93 3.29
C SER A 129 3.02 1.20 2.02
N LEU A 130 3.08 1.95 0.92
CA LEU A 130 3.57 1.49 -0.37
C LEU A 130 4.82 2.28 -0.74
N LYS A 131 5.90 1.57 -1.10
CA LYS A 131 7.14 2.13 -1.62
C LYS A 131 7.42 1.51 -2.97
N VAL A 132 7.49 2.34 -4.02
CA VAL A 132 7.70 1.92 -5.41
C VAL A 132 8.98 2.55 -5.92
N PRO A 133 9.96 1.77 -6.43
CA PRO A 133 11.11 2.32 -7.11
C PRO A 133 10.68 3.18 -8.30
N TYR A 134 11.11 4.45 -8.35
CA TYR A 134 10.69 5.39 -9.39
C TYR A 134 11.09 4.94 -10.80
N ILE A 135 12.20 4.20 -10.89
CA ILE A 135 12.66 3.65 -12.18
C ILE A 135 11.61 2.72 -12.82
N LEU A 136 10.90 1.92 -12.02
CA LEU A 136 9.86 1.02 -12.55
C LEU A 136 8.66 1.81 -13.08
N VAL A 137 8.30 2.89 -12.40
CA VAL A 137 7.22 3.80 -12.84
C VAL A 137 7.61 4.51 -14.13
N SER A 138 8.82 5.08 -14.18
CA SER A 138 9.31 5.79 -15.35
C SER A 138 9.43 4.88 -16.58
N GLN A 139 9.94 3.68 -16.43
CA GLN A 139 10.01 2.69 -17.51
C GLN A 139 8.64 2.34 -18.08
N ALA A 140 7.64 2.13 -17.21
CA ALA A 140 6.29 1.83 -17.65
C ALA A 140 5.69 3.00 -18.46
N ILE A 141 5.91 4.26 -18.02
CA ILE A 141 5.46 5.45 -18.72
C ILE A 141 6.13 5.57 -20.07
N TRP A 142 7.47 5.43 -20.13
CA TRP A 142 8.23 5.54 -21.38
C TRP A 142 7.85 4.45 -22.38
N ASN A 143 7.68 3.21 -21.94
CA ASN A 143 7.21 2.14 -22.81
C ASN A 143 5.82 2.43 -23.37
N GLY A 144 4.87 2.87 -22.53
CA GLY A 144 3.54 3.27 -22.98
C GLY A 144 3.58 4.40 -23.99
N PHE A 145 4.39 5.43 -23.74
CA PHE A 145 4.59 6.56 -24.66
C PHE A 145 5.08 6.11 -26.04
N TRP A 146 6.13 5.31 -26.08
CA TRP A 146 6.68 4.82 -27.35
C TRP A 146 5.72 3.93 -28.11
N HIS A 147 4.93 3.10 -27.45
CA HIS A 147 3.86 2.33 -28.09
C HIS A 147 2.83 3.23 -28.77
N LEU A 148 2.40 4.29 -28.10
CA LEU A 148 1.47 5.28 -28.71
C LEU A 148 2.09 5.98 -29.92
N VAL A 149 3.34 6.42 -29.83
CA VAL A 149 4.05 7.04 -30.96
C VAL A 149 4.12 6.11 -32.17
N ILE A 150 4.53 4.86 -31.95
CA ILE A 150 4.64 3.84 -33.03
C ILE A 150 3.27 3.63 -33.68
N ILE A 151 2.22 3.43 -32.91
CA ILE A 151 0.86 3.22 -33.42
C ILE A 151 0.41 4.43 -34.25
N THR A 152 0.64 5.64 -33.77
CA THR A 152 0.28 6.87 -34.47
C THR A 152 1.02 6.99 -35.80
N VAL A 153 2.31 6.72 -35.84
CA VAL A 153 3.12 6.73 -37.05
C VAL A 153 2.60 5.71 -38.07
N ILE A 154 2.28 4.49 -37.63
CA ILE A 154 1.74 3.45 -38.52
C ILE A 154 0.41 3.87 -39.11
N ILE A 155 -0.54 4.35 -38.27
CA ILE A 155 -1.87 4.79 -38.73
C ILE A 155 -1.72 5.94 -39.76
N THR A 156 -0.90 6.92 -39.40
CA THR A 156 -0.66 8.08 -40.31
C THR A 156 -0.08 7.63 -41.64
N GLY A 157 0.91 6.73 -41.61
CA GLY A 157 1.52 6.18 -42.84
C GLY A 157 0.51 5.40 -43.70
N VAL A 158 -0.35 4.59 -43.08
CA VAL A 158 -1.43 3.86 -43.80
C VAL A 158 -2.44 4.84 -44.41
N CYS A 159 -2.85 5.86 -43.66
CA CYS A 159 -3.78 6.89 -44.18
C CYS A 159 -3.21 7.67 -45.34
N ILE A 160 -1.94 8.13 -45.27
CA ILE A 160 -1.26 8.85 -46.33
C ILE A 160 -1.07 7.93 -47.56
N GLY A 161 -0.61 6.70 -47.35
CA GLY A 161 -0.43 5.73 -48.46
C GLY A 161 -1.76 5.38 -49.15
N GLY A 162 -2.82 5.22 -48.38
CA GLY A 162 -4.18 5.00 -48.89
C GLY A 162 -4.68 6.19 -49.72
N ALA A 163 -4.51 7.40 -49.21
CA ALA A 163 -4.89 8.62 -49.93
C ALA A 163 -4.11 8.78 -51.22
N TYR A 164 -2.79 8.54 -51.19
CA TYR A 164 -1.93 8.59 -52.35
C TYR A 164 -2.36 7.57 -53.43
N ASN A 165 -2.59 6.31 -53.05
CA ASN A 165 -3.07 5.29 -53.99
C ASN A 165 -4.45 5.58 -54.57
N ALA A 166 -5.35 6.16 -53.76
CA ALA A 166 -6.67 6.55 -54.24
C ALA A 166 -6.54 7.70 -55.28
N ALA A 167 -5.68 8.68 -55.01
CA ALA A 167 -5.43 9.76 -55.94
C ALA A 167 -4.84 9.27 -57.30
N GLN A 168 -3.89 8.32 -57.24
CA GLN A 168 -3.30 7.73 -58.46
C GLN A 168 -4.29 6.96 -59.34
N ARG A 169 -5.34 6.38 -58.76
CA ARG A 169 -6.38 5.64 -59.47
C ARG A 169 -7.47 6.53 -60.06
N ALA A 170 -7.53 7.79 -59.64
CA ALA A 170 -8.53 8.75 -60.11
C ALA A 170 -8.10 9.55 -61.37
N TRP A 171 -6.84 9.36 -61.77
CA TRP A 171 -6.26 9.87 -63.02
C TRP A 171 -6.08 8.73 -64.03
#